data_f5a8a0eeb578cf938b1f9b8a9bca2f69
#
_entry.id   f5a8a0eeb578cf938b1f9b8a9bca2f69
#
_cell.length_a   1.000
_cell.length_b   1.000
_cell.length_c   1.000
_cell.angle_alpha   90.00
_cell.angle_beta   90.00
_cell.angle_gamma   90.00
#
_symmetry.space_group_name_H-M   'P 1'
#
loop_
_entity.id
_entity.type
_entity.pdbx_description
1 polymer ?
#
loop_
_entity_poly.entity_id
_entity_poly.type
_entity_poly.pdbx_seq_one_letter_code
_entity_poly.pdbx_strand_id
1 'polypeptide(L)'
;MRRFVDFKPLERVELPDIGLLDPAGLTVVVGPNSSGKTQLLRDIEQRLAGEPRKLVVARAVAIRKLKYDELIECLKTDGYISEVRLPNGSVVLRSQTTWIGYGQQPLGDISPSQGEQWFADYSSRPEPKDYERTQFLMVFGRMLMTALFLDRRLVSLTQVSGFDRNAQAPQSDLHVLYYNDRAQDDLWNETTRVFSKAVWLDSTKPNVLRFLVADGPKYPSDADRRKPAVMDDQREIIYEGDGLKSYVATSIALLLGRRPVCLIDEPELCLHPPQAYNLGRFIGETAASPDRATFVATHSSQVLRGVIQTANHLQIVRLTRQDGAFHAHRISPATLVAITKKPTLRAETILDGVFAEAVVVVEADGDRTVYQAVWETLISEMRLDVHFAAVGGLGGVVDACRFYRELRIPVVVIADLDVIRDVEHLQRVAAVLTDEARASQLAKQAGAFMTKLKALPPTISADGVKQQLGVIGSLRMEWNRGDDLTVRRRLQDLAGEIDRMRRIKAGGVGSIPSELAEELGALIDNSHSMGVFLIPVGELEGWLANEGIAASKETKWAWAIKAAAKVRELGVQRGDVWDFMRRVGANLKA
;
A
#
# COMPACT_ATOMS: atom_id res chain seq x y z
N MET A 1 37.43 7.99 8.21
CA MET A 1 37.33 6.80 7.35
C MET A 1 35.91 6.72 6.88
N ARG A 2 35.62 6.71 5.57
CA ARG A 2 34.26 6.56 5.05
C ARG A 2 33.79 5.12 5.30
N ARG A 3 32.57 4.94 5.77
CA ARG A 3 31.96 3.62 5.88
C ARG A 3 31.50 3.14 4.51
N PHE A 4 31.44 1.84 4.29
CA PHE A 4 30.97 1.27 3.04
C PHE A 4 29.53 1.72 2.69
N VAL A 5 28.69 1.91 3.71
CA VAL A 5 27.33 2.43 3.57
C VAL A 5 27.28 3.86 3.01
N ASP A 6 28.35 4.63 3.17
CA ASP A 6 28.43 6.02 2.69
C ASP A 6 28.68 6.10 1.15
N PHE A 7 28.95 4.96 0.52
CA PHE A 7 28.99 4.87 -0.93
C PHE A 7 27.59 4.87 -1.49
N LYS A 8 27.27 5.86 -2.33
CA LYS A 8 26.00 5.95 -3.05
C LYS A 8 26.18 5.40 -4.48
N PRO A 9 26.15 4.07 -4.67
CA PRO A 9 26.46 3.48 -5.97
C PRO A 9 25.38 3.76 -7.02
N LEU A 10 24.11 3.88 -6.61
CA LEU A 10 23.05 4.31 -7.50
C LEU A 10 23.07 5.82 -7.62
N GLU A 11 23.28 6.32 -8.83
CA GLU A 11 23.23 7.74 -9.14
C GLU A 11 21.81 8.19 -9.45
N ARG A 12 21.12 7.42 -10.30
CA ARG A 12 19.73 7.68 -10.71
C ARG A 12 19.05 6.42 -11.18
N VAL A 13 17.73 6.40 -11.04
CA VAL A 13 16.83 5.43 -11.64
C VAL A 13 15.86 6.21 -12.52
N GLU A 14 15.79 5.91 -13.81
CA GLU A 14 14.86 6.55 -14.73
C GLU A 14 13.65 5.65 -14.96
N LEU A 15 12.47 6.16 -14.67
CA LEU A 15 11.22 5.44 -14.81
C LEU A 15 10.34 6.06 -15.90
N PRO A 16 9.45 5.28 -16.54
CA PRO A 16 8.44 5.84 -17.45
C PRO A 16 7.65 6.97 -16.79
N ASP A 17 7.27 7.97 -17.55
CA ASP A 17 6.37 9.10 -17.22
C ASP A 17 6.87 10.07 -16.14
N ILE A 18 7.65 9.62 -15.15
CA ILE A 18 8.18 10.48 -14.08
C ILE A 18 9.65 10.87 -14.28
N GLY A 19 10.33 10.25 -15.27
CA GLY A 19 11.73 10.51 -15.55
C GLY A 19 12.66 10.09 -14.40
N LEU A 20 13.51 10.99 -13.94
CA LEU A 20 14.51 10.70 -12.92
C LEU A 20 13.91 10.54 -11.52
N LEU A 21 14.25 9.43 -10.88
CA LEU A 21 13.99 9.16 -9.48
C LEU A 21 15.32 9.27 -8.72
N ASP A 22 15.36 10.08 -7.66
CA ASP A 22 16.48 10.11 -6.72
C ASP A 22 16.42 8.81 -5.88
N PRO A 23 17.44 7.95 -5.93
CA PRO A 23 17.42 6.70 -5.18
C PRO A 23 17.66 6.87 -3.68
N ALA A 24 18.03 8.06 -3.20
CA ALA A 24 18.35 8.31 -1.79
C ALA A 24 17.14 8.14 -0.88
N GLY A 25 17.33 7.53 0.27
CA GLY A 25 16.28 7.28 1.25
C GLY A 25 15.44 6.03 0.94
N LEU A 26 14.18 6.08 1.34
CA LEU A 26 13.23 4.97 1.19
C LEU A 26 12.25 5.24 0.04
N THR A 27 12.27 4.37 -0.96
CA THR A 27 11.28 4.35 -2.04
C THR A 27 10.36 3.14 -1.89
N VAL A 28 9.08 3.37 -1.70
CA VAL A 28 8.05 2.32 -1.68
C VAL A 28 7.38 2.24 -3.05
N VAL A 29 7.43 1.06 -3.64
CA VAL A 29 6.84 0.76 -4.95
C VAL A 29 5.54 0.01 -4.75
N VAL A 30 4.44 0.61 -5.20
CA VAL A 30 3.07 0.08 -5.06
C VAL A 30 2.39 -0.06 -6.42
N GLY A 31 1.23 -0.68 -6.46
CA GLY A 31 0.42 -0.82 -7.68
C GLY A 31 -0.23 -2.19 -7.81
N PRO A 32 -1.09 -2.39 -8.83
CA PRO A 32 -1.80 -3.64 -9.05
C PRO A 32 -0.89 -4.86 -9.23
N ASN A 33 -1.47 -6.05 -9.22
CA ASN A 33 -0.76 -7.27 -9.57
C ASN A 33 -0.19 -7.17 -10.99
N SER A 34 0.99 -7.75 -11.21
CA SER A 34 1.68 -7.74 -12.52
C SER A 34 2.04 -6.34 -13.05
N SER A 35 2.01 -5.30 -12.22
CA SER A 35 2.41 -3.93 -12.60
C SER A 35 3.93 -3.74 -12.75
N GLY A 36 4.75 -4.75 -12.43
CA GLY A 36 6.20 -4.69 -12.60
C GLY A 36 6.99 -4.29 -11.35
N LYS A 37 6.41 -4.30 -10.15
CA LYS A 37 7.10 -3.92 -8.89
C LYS A 37 8.36 -4.75 -8.62
N THR A 38 8.21 -6.06 -8.55
CA THR A 38 9.33 -7.01 -8.40
C THR A 38 10.34 -6.86 -9.55
N GLN A 39 9.84 -6.63 -10.76
CA GLN A 39 10.70 -6.49 -11.94
C GLN A 39 11.55 -5.22 -11.87
N LEU A 40 11.02 -4.11 -11.36
CA LEU A 40 11.81 -2.88 -11.14
C LEU A 40 12.97 -3.14 -10.15
N LEU A 41 12.70 -3.86 -9.06
CA LEU A 41 13.77 -4.23 -8.12
C LEU A 41 14.81 -5.13 -8.80
N ARG A 42 14.37 -6.07 -9.64
CA ARG A 42 15.27 -6.92 -10.43
C ARG A 42 16.07 -6.14 -11.49
N ASP A 43 15.48 -5.12 -12.11
CA ASP A 43 16.21 -4.25 -13.04
C ASP A 43 17.36 -3.53 -12.32
N ILE A 44 17.13 -3.02 -11.10
CA ILE A 44 18.15 -2.39 -10.27
C ILE A 44 19.22 -3.42 -9.85
N GLU A 45 18.79 -4.59 -9.37
CA GLU A 45 19.68 -5.68 -8.98
C GLU A 45 20.61 -6.10 -10.12
N GLN A 46 20.04 -6.39 -11.28
CA GLN A 46 20.78 -6.89 -12.44
C GLN A 46 21.81 -5.85 -12.94
N ARG A 47 21.43 -4.58 -12.93
CA ARG A 47 22.35 -3.52 -13.34
C ARG A 47 23.51 -3.37 -12.35
N LEU A 48 23.25 -3.40 -11.04
CA LEU A 48 24.30 -3.40 -10.01
C LEU A 48 25.17 -4.66 -10.06
N ALA A 49 24.59 -5.81 -10.37
CA ALA A 49 25.31 -7.06 -10.51
C ALA A 49 26.10 -7.18 -11.84
N GLY A 50 26.04 -6.19 -12.73
CA GLY A 50 26.70 -6.24 -14.02
C GLY A 50 26.20 -7.33 -14.96
N GLU A 51 24.95 -7.79 -14.77
CA GLU A 51 24.36 -8.82 -15.61
C GLU A 51 23.94 -8.27 -16.98
N PRO A 52 24.21 -9.01 -18.09
CA PRO A 52 23.88 -8.56 -19.44
C PRO A 52 22.40 -8.79 -19.77
N ARG A 53 21.50 -8.11 -19.08
CA ARG A 53 20.06 -8.24 -19.30
C ARG A 53 19.44 -6.88 -19.64
N LYS A 54 18.43 -6.90 -20.51
CA LYS A 54 17.63 -5.73 -20.83
C LYS A 54 16.80 -5.33 -19.61
N LEU A 55 16.75 -4.02 -19.32
CA LEU A 55 15.82 -3.47 -18.36
C LEU A 55 14.38 -3.62 -18.89
N VAL A 56 13.46 -3.95 -18.02
CA VAL A 56 12.07 -4.25 -18.37
C VAL A 56 11.14 -3.10 -17.98
N VAL A 57 11.28 -2.60 -16.76
CA VAL A 57 10.46 -1.51 -16.19
C VAL A 57 11.23 -0.20 -16.19
N ALA A 58 12.45 -0.19 -15.68
CA ALA A 58 13.29 1.00 -15.68
C ALA A 58 13.77 1.33 -17.11
N ARG A 59 13.76 2.62 -17.48
CA ARG A 59 14.38 3.10 -18.74
C ARG A 59 15.88 3.14 -18.65
N ALA A 60 16.38 3.56 -17.48
CA ALA A 60 17.81 3.54 -17.18
C ALA A 60 18.05 3.36 -15.68
N VAL A 61 19.15 2.70 -15.34
CA VAL A 61 19.69 2.63 -13.97
C VAL A 61 21.17 3.00 -14.08
N ALA A 62 21.51 4.20 -13.64
CA ALA A 62 22.87 4.71 -13.68
C ALA A 62 23.60 4.40 -12.38
N ILE A 63 24.81 3.86 -12.52
CA ILE A 63 25.70 3.54 -11.41
C ILE A 63 26.77 4.61 -11.35
N ARG A 64 26.98 5.20 -10.18
CA ARG A 64 28.03 6.18 -9.94
C ARG A 64 29.39 5.54 -10.16
N LYS A 65 30.28 6.24 -10.84
CA LYS A 65 31.68 5.83 -10.96
C LYS A 65 32.36 6.00 -9.61
N LEU A 66 32.61 4.88 -8.94
CA LEU A 66 33.27 4.83 -7.65
C LEU A 66 34.79 4.92 -7.90
N LYS A 67 35.56 5.43 -6.94
CA LYS A 67 37.03 5.34 -6.99
C LYS A 67 37.44 3.95 -6.52
N TYR A 68 38.27 3.27 -7.31
CA TYR A 68 38.66 1.89 -7.06
C TYR A 68 39.34 1.73 -5.69
N ASP A 69 40.37 2.55 -5.41
CA ASP A 69 41.12 2.46 -4.16
C ASP A 69 40.25 2.68 -2.93
N GLU A 70 39.34 3.69 -2.98
CA GLU A 70 38.39 3.97 -1.89
C GLU A 70 37.45 2.78 -1.67
N LEU A 71 36.95 2.17 -2.75
CA LEU A 71 36.06 0.99 -2.67
C LEU A 71 36.81 -0.20 -2.06
N ILE A 72 38.00 -0.52 -2.53
CA ILE A 72 38.80 -1.65 -2.04
C ILE A 72 39.15 -1.46 -0.57
N GLU A 73 39.57 -0.25 -0.17
CA GLU A 73 39.88 0.05 1.23
C GLU A 73 38.64 -0.12 2.13
N CYS A 74 37.46 0.38 1.71
CA CYS A 74 36.23 0.18 2.46
C CYS A 74 35.87 -1.30 2.56
N LEU A 75 35.97 -2.05 1.46
CA LEU A 75 35.66 -3.48 1.46
C LEU A 75 36.58 -4.28 2.37
N LYS A 76 37.86 -3.89 2.47
CA LYS A 76 38.82 -4.48 3.42
C LYS A 76 38.45 -4.13 4.86
N THR A 77 38.19 -2.85 5.13
CA THR A 77 37.90 -2.34 6.47
C THR A 77 36.64 -2.99 7.04
N ASP A 78 35.61 -3.16 6.22
CA ASP A 78 34.33 -3.77 6.61
C ASP A 78 34.35 -5.31 6.52
N GLY A 79 35.50 -5.90 6.18
CA GLY A 79 35.69 -7.35 6.16
C GLY A 79 35.02 -8.08 5.01
N TYR A 80 34.73 -7.40 3.89
CA TYR A 80 34.19 -8.05 2.68
C TYR A 80 35.23 -8.74 1.85
N ILE A 81 36.47 -8.21 1.84
CA ILE A 81 37.63 -8.77 1.17
C ILE A 81 38.85 -8.72 2.09
N SER A 82 39.75 -9.62 1.88
CA SER A 82 41.10 -9.59 2.50
C SER A 82 42.19 -9.77 1.47
N GLU A 83 43.37 -9.20 1.73
CA GLU A 83 44.56 -9.55 0.99
C GLU A 83 45.18 -10.81 1.57
N VAL A 84 45.39 -11.79 0.70
CA VAL A 84 46.02 -13.05 1.07
C VAL A 84 47.29 -13.24 0.22
N ARG A 85 48.41 -13.50 0.90
CA ARG A 85 49.65 -13.88 0.21
C ARG A 85 49.65 -15.38 -0.01
N LEU A 86 49.70 -15.79 -1.25
CA LEU A 86 49.75 -17.20 -1.63
C LEU A 86 51.19 -17.77 -1.42
N PRO A 87 51.32 -19.11 -1.36
CA PRO A 87 52.64 -19.75 -1.19
C PRO A 87 53.66 -19.41 -2.28
N ASN A 88 53.20 -19.05 -3.48
CA ASN A 88 54.04 -18.59 -4.59
C ASN A 88 54.49 -17.12 -4.49
N GLY A 89 54.14 -16.44 -3.38
CA GLY A 89 54.49 -15.04 -3.13
C GLY A 89 53.54 -14.01 -3.76
N SER A 90 52.57 -14.41 -4.61
CA SER A 90 51.60 -13.50 -5.19
C SER A 90 50.54 -13.05 -4.14
N VAL A 91 50.04 -11.82 -4.30
CA VAL A 91 49.00 -11.28 -3.46
C VAL A 91 47.67 -11.35 -4.22
N VAL A 92 46.61 -11.80 -3.55
CA VAL A 92 45.27 -11.87 -4.10
C VAL A 92 44.25 -11.22 -3.17
N LEU A 93 43.20 -10.67 -3.75
CA LEU A 93 42.01 -10.24 -3.04
C LEU A 93 41.06 -11.45 -2.94
N ARG A 94 40.79 -11.87 -1.72
CA ARG A 94 39.87 -12.98 -1.43
C ARG A 94 38.60 -12.44 -0.81
N SER A 95 37.45 -12.73 -1.42
CA SER A 95 36.18 -12.45 -0.80
C SER A 95 35.96 -13.41 0.36
N GLN A 96 35.62 -12.86 1.52
CA GLN A 96 35.35 -13.64 2.73
C GLN A 96 33.88 -13.73 3.08
N THR A 97 33.01 -13.08 2.30
CA THR A 97 31.57 -13.06 2.57
C THR A 97 30.82 -14.02 1.67
N THR A 98 29.99 -14.86 2.29
CA THR A 98 28.88 -15.51 1.60
C THR A 98 27.80 -14.46 1.35
N TRP A 99 27.30 -14.43 0.14
CA TRP A 99 26.35 -13.40 -0.30
C TRP A 99 24.93 -13.75 0.08
N ILE A 100 24.29 -12.91 0.85
CA ILE A 100 22.85 -13.01 1.00
C ILE A 100 22.21 -12.64 -0.34
N GLY A 101 21.56 -13.63 -0.93
CA GLY A 101 20.79 -13.46 -2.15
C GLY A 101 21.47 -13.92 -3.46
N TYR A 102 22.75 -14.30 -3.48
CA TYR A 102 23.46 -14.64 -4.73
C TYR A 102 24.16 -15.99 -4.75
N GLY A 103 23.65 -16.97 -4.04
CA GLY A 103 24.30 -18.27 -3.99
C GLY A 103 25.61 -18.27 -3.19
N GLN A 104 25.92 -19.41 -2.61
CA GLN A 104 26.98 -19.56 -1.62
C GLN A 104 28.39 -19.69 -2.19
N GLN A 105 28.64 -19.25 -3.44
CA GLN A 105 29.98 -19.37 -4.01
C GLN A 105 30.82 -18.15 -3.62
N PRO A 106 31.89 -18.34 -2.85
CA PRO A 106 32.89 -17.28 -2.67
C PRO A 106 33.44 -16.87 -4.03
N LEU A 107 33.67 -15.56 -4.19
CA LEU A 107 34.44 -15.09 -5.33
C LEU A 107 35.83 -15.74 -5.27
N GLY A 108 36.27 -16.27 -6.38
CA GLY A 108 37.63 -16.78 -6.50
C GLY A 108 38.66 -15.68 -6.19
N ASP A 109 39.89 -16.10 -5.93
CA ASP A 109 41.01 -15.19 -5.72
C ASP A 109 41.21 -14.29 -6.94
N ILE A 110 41.27 -12.98 -6.72
CA ILE A 110 41.40 -11.95 -7.75
C ILE A 110 42.77 -11.27 -7.53
N SER A 111 43.61 -11.21 -8.55
CA SER A 111 44.85 -10.40 -8.41
C SER A 111 44.47 -8.90 -8.36
N PRO A 112 45.18 -8.07 -7.56
CA PRO A 112 44.93 -6.62 -7.52
C PRO A 112 44.98 -5.99 -8.92
N SER A 113 45.98 -6.36 -9.75
CA SER A 113 46.09 -5.88 -11.13
C SER A 113 44.93 -6.25 -12.02
N GLN A 114 44.30 -7.40 -11.82
CA GLN A 114 43.10 -7.82 -12.54
C GLN A 114 41.88 -6.99 -12.11
N GLY A 115 41.76 -6.73 -10.81
CA GLY A 115 40.72 -5.85 -10.28
C GLY A 115 40.83 -4.41 -10.82
N GLU A 116 42.03 -3.86 -10.86
CA GLU A 116 42.33 -2.54 -11.45
C GLU A 116 42.01 -2.51 -12.94
N GLN A 117 42.37 -3.54 -13.69
CA GLN A 117 42.06 -3.63 -15.12
C GLN A 117 40.54 -3.66 -15.37
N TRP A 118 39.80 -4.46 -14.62
CA TRP A 118 38.34 -4.49 -14.74
C TRP A 118 37.69 -3.15 -14.38
N PHE A 119 38.27 -2.46 -13.39
CA PHE A 119 37.81 -1.12 -13.02
C PHE A 119 38.12 -0.09 -14.12
N ALA A 120 39.31 -0.13 -14.68
CA ALA A 120 39.72 0.77 -15.77
C ALA A 120 38.80 0.58 -16.99
N ASP A 121 38.48 -0.68 -17.35
CA ASP A 121 37.55 -0.99 -18.42
C ASP A 121 36.16 -0.45 -18.10
N TYR A 122 35.64 -0.68 -16.88
CA TYR A 122 34.36 -0.16 -16.44
C TYR A 122 34.29 1.37 -16.42
N SER A 123 35.31 2.04 -15.91
CA SER A 123 35.36 3.49 -15.75
C SER A 123 35.52 4.26 -17.06
N SER A 124 36.17 3.64 -18.06
CA SER A 124 36.42 4.22 -19.39
C SER A 124 35.16 4.19 -20.29
N ARG A 125 34.18 3.35 -19.98
CA ARG A 125 32.97 3.21 -20.77
C ARG A 125 31.97 4.32 -20.44
N PRO A 126 31.24 4.86 -21.44
CA PRO A 126 29.97 5.51 -21.19
C PRO A 126 29.03 4.51 -20.48
N GLU A 127 27.83 4.91 -20.09
CA GLU A 127 26.87 3.99 -19.46
C GLU A 127 26.79 2.66 -20.23
N PRO A 128 26.93 1.48 -19.56
CA PRO A 128 26.91 0.19 -20.23
C PRO A 128 25.62 0.06 -21.04
N LYS A 129 25.74 -0.28 -22.30
CA LYS A 129 24.59 -0.60 -23.14
C LYS A 129 23.88 -1.84 -22.60
N ASP A 130 22.58 -1.91 -22.80
CA ASP A 130 21.84 -3.13 -22.52
C ASP A 130 22.56 -4.32 -23.18
N TYR A 131 22.69 -5.43 -22.45
CA TYR A 131 23.40 -6.66 -22.81
C TYR A 131 24.95 -6.65 -22.70
N GLU A 132 25.58 -5.58 -22.24
CA GLU A 132 27.02 -5.61 -22.00
C GLU A 132 27.33 -6.17 -20.60
N ARG A 133 28.13 -7.24 -20.58
CA ARG A 133 28.62 -7.83 -19.35
C ARG A 133 29.72 -6.95 -18.76
N THR A 134 29.54 -6.51 -17.52
CA THR A 134 30.54 -5.70 -16.84
C THR A 134 31.23 -6.52 -15.76
N GLN A 135 32.42 -7.03 -16.02
CA GLN A 135 33.16 -7.92 -15.12
C GLN A 135 33.38 -7.30 -13.74
N PHE A 136 33.72 -6.01 -13.69
CA PHE A 136 33.89 -5.28 -12.44
C PHE A 136 32.61 -5.33 -11.57
N LEU A 137 31.45 -5.00 -12.13
CA LEU A 137 30.17 -5.04 -11.39
C LEU A 137 29.73 -6.46 -11.05
N MET A 138 30.03 -7.44 -11.88
CA MET A 138 29.75 -8.85 -11.55
C MET A 138 30.48 -9.31 -10.29
N VAL A 139 31.65 -8.75 -10.04
CA VAL A 139 32.49 -9.08 -8.89
C VAL A 139 32.12 -8.18 -7.70
N PHE A 140 32.21 -6.87 -7.87
CA PHE A 140 32.12 -5.90 -6.78
C PHE A 140 30.69 -5.34 -6.58
N GLY A 141 29.88 -5.30 -7.63
CA GLY A 141 28.53 -4.72 -7.57
C GLY A 141 27.60 -5.46 -6.63
N ARG A 142 27.74 -6.78 -6.54
CA ARG A 142 27.00 -7.60 -5.58
C ARG A 142 27.31 -7.25 -4.12
N MET A 143 28.50 -6.73 -3.85
CA MET A 143 28.88 -6.25 -2.53
C MET A 143 28.17 -4.95 -2.14
N LEU A 144 27.66 -4.21 -3.12
CA LEU A 144 27.01 -2.92 -2.92
C LEU A 144 25.53 -3.04 -2.50
N MET A 145 24.93 -4.24 -2.54
CA MET A 145 23.50 -4.39 -2.29
C MET A 145 23.15 -5.59 -1.41
N THR A 146 22.01 -5.47 -0.73
CA THR A 146 21.25 -6.58 -0.14
C THR A 146 19.95 -6.71 -0.91
N ALA A 147 19.64 -7.92 -1.41
CA ALA A 147 18.43 -8.19 -2.18
C ALA A 147 17.60 -9.28 -1.50
N LEU A 148 16.49 -8.88 -0.89
CA LEU A 148 15.61 -9.75 -0.11
C LEU A 148 14.38 -10.15 -0.94
N PHE A 149 14.62 -10.91 -2.01
CA PHE A 149 13.55 -11.58 -2.73
C PHE A 149 13.09 -12.84 -1.97
N LEU A 150 11.87 -13.27 -2.22
CA LEU A 150 11.25 -14.38 -1.50
C LEU A 150 12.12 -15.66 -1.50
N ASP A 151 12.69 -15.99 -2.66
CA ASP A 151 13.52 -17.19 -2.87
C ASP A 151 14.83 -17.19 -2.07
N ARG A 152 15.29 -16.03 -1.58
CA ARG A 152 16.61 -15.85 -0.97
C ARG A 152 16.57 -15.30 0.45
N ARG A 153 15.47 -14.70 0.84
CA ARG A 153 15.33 -13.99 2.13
C ARG A 153 15.71 -14.85 3.32
N LEU A 154 15.29 -16.10 3.34
CA LEU A 154 15.49 -17.01 4.47
C LEU A 154 16.93 -17.55 4.60
N VAL A 155 17.78 -17.35 3.61
CA VAL A 155 19.19 -17.80 3.66
C VAL A 155 19.96 -17.15 4.82
N SER A 156 19.60 -15.91 5.20
CA SER A 156 20.20 -15.20 6.34
C SER A 156 19.94 -15.85 7.70
N LEU A 157 18.98 -16.77 7.79
CA LEU A 157 18.63 -17.49 9.03
C LEU A 157 19.31 -18.86 9.15
N THR A 158 20.01 -19.29 8.11
CA THR A 158 20.71 -20.57 8.10
C THR A 158 21.85 -20.53 9.12
N GLN A 159 21.96 -21.60 9.91
CA GLN A 159 23.09 -21.75 10.83
C GLN A 159 24.43 -21.67 10.09
N VAL A 160 25.42 -21.11 10.76
CA VAL A 160 26.79 -20.96 10.22
C VAL A 160 27.80 -21.49 11.23
N SER A 161 29.02 -21.77 10.74
CA SER A 161 30.11 -22.15 11.62
C SER A 161 30.47 -21.02 12.59
N GLY A 162 30.93 -21.39 13.76
CA GLY A 162 31.55 -20.44 14.69
C GLY A 162 32.76 -19.76 14.05
N PHE A 163 33.09 -18.56 14.53
CA PHE A 163 34.12 -17.76 13.89
C PHE A 163 34.94 -16.96 14.91
N ASP A 164 36.26 -16.87 14.68
CA ASP A 164 37.14 -16.05 15.49
C ASP A 164 37.42 -14.71 14.78
N ARG A 165 36.91 -13.62 15.37
CA ARG A 165 37.09 -12.26 14.84
C ARG A 165 38.56 -11.86 14.67
N ASN A 166 39.45 -12.38 15.51
CA ASN A 166 40.87 -12.00 15.48
C ASN A 166 41.63 -12.72 14.35
N ALA A 167 41.11 -13.85 13.89
CA ALA A 167 41.71 -14.68 12.86
C ALA A 167 40.97 -14.67 11.53
N GLN A 168 39.68 -14.29 11.52
CA GLN A 168 38.80 -14.43 10.36
C GLN A 168 37.89 -13.21 10.17
N ALA A 169 37.61 -12.84 8.93
CA ALA A 169 36.58 -11.87 8.63
C ALA A 169 35.19 -12.48 8.64
N PRO A 170 34.13 -11.70 8.94
CA PRO A 170 32.74 -12.17 8.92
C PRO A 170 32.33 -12.74 7.57
N GLN A 171 31.85 -13.96 7.52
CA GLN A 171 31.41 -14.65 6.30
C GLN A 171 29.88 -14.65 6.14
N SER A 172 29.15 -14.18 7.14
CA SER A 172 27.68 -14.13 7.13
C SER A 172 27.17 -12.97 7.99
N ASP A 173 25.90 -12.63 7.85
CA ASP A 173 25.25 -11.64 8.71
C ASP A 173 25.18 -12.12 10.17
N LEU A 174 25.12 -13.43 10.42
CA LEU A 174 25.18 -13.98 11.79
C LEU A 174 26.53 -13.67 12.44
N HIS A 175 27.63 -13.75 11.70
CA HIS A 175 28.97 -13.38 12.22
C HIS A 175 29.03 -11.90 12.61
N VAL A 176 28.37 -11.02 11.81
CA VAL A 176 28.30 -9.59 12.12
C VAL A 176 27.39 -9.32 13.30
N LEU A 177 26.23 -9.98 13.33
CA LEU A 177 25.28 -9.87 14.43
C LEU A 177 25.90 -10.35 15.76
N TYR A 178 26.74 -11.38 15.73
CA TYR A 178 27.41 -11.93 16.91
C TYR A 178 28.24 -10.89 17.69
N TYR A 179 28.81 -9.92 17.00
CA TYR A 179 29.58 -8.82 17.62
C TYR A 179 28.82 -7.50 17.69
N ASN A 180 27.53 -7.51 17.45
CA ASN A 180 26.67 -6.33 17.50
C ASN A 180 25.56 -6.51 18.52
N ASP A 181 25.90 -6.32 19.81
CA ASP A 181 24.97 -6.49 20.92
C ASP A 181 23.72 -5.62 20.75
N ARG A 182 23.90 -4.36 20.29
CA ARG A 182 22.77 -3.47 20.04
C ARG A 182 21.79 -4.03 19.01
N ALA A 183 22.28 -4.53 17.89
CA ALA A 183 21.42 -5.12 16.86
C ALA A 183 20.73 -6.40 17.35
N GLN A 184 21.38 -7.18 18.22
CA GLN A 184 20.75 -8.34 18.87
C GLN A 184 19.62 -7.89 19.83
N ASP A 185 19.86 -6.86 20.63
CA ASP A 185 18.84 -6.31 21.53
C ASP A 185 17.66 -5.71 20.78
N ASP A 186 17.92 -4.95 19.71
CA ASP A 186 16.88 -4.37 18.85
C ASP A 186 16.05 -5.48 18.18
N LEU A 187 16.68 -6.54 17.67
CA LEU A 187 15.99 -7.69 17.08
C LEU A 187 15.10 -8.40 18.10
N TRP A 188 15.64 -8.65 19.29
CA TRP A 188 14.91 -9.30 20.35
C TRP A 188 13.70 -8.47 20.82
N ASN A 189 13.89 -7.17 21.05
CA ASN A 189 12.83 -6.25 21.44
C ASN A 189 11.72 -6.24 20.40
N GLU A 190 12.10 -6.19 19.13
CA GLU A 190 11.16 -6.13 18.01
C GLU A 190 10.34 -7.42 17.87
N THR A 191 11.00 -8.60 17.95
CA THR A 191 10.30 -9.88 17.85
C THR A 191 9.40 -10.16 19.06
N THR A 192 9.84 -9.77 20.26
CA THR A 192 9.02 -9.87 21.48
C THR A 192 7.77 -8.98 21.37
N ARG A 193 7.94 -7.76 20.89
CA ARG A 193 6.84 -6.80 20.72
C ARG A 193 5.79 -7.27 19.71
N VAL A 194 6.22 -7.87 18.59
CA VAL A 194 5.35 -8.19 17.46
C VAL A 194 4.76 -9.59 17.54
N PHE A 195 5.54 -10.57 18.03
CA PHE A 195 5.15 -11.99 18.03
C PHE A 195 4.97 -12.57 19.43
N SER A 196 5.29 -11.80 20.49
CA SER A 196 5.40 -12.34 21.85
C SER A 196 6.39 -13.51 21.94
N LYS A 197 7.42 -13.48 21.09
CA LYS A 197 8.48 -14.48 21.02
C LYS A 197 9.85 -13.82 21.10
N ALA A 198 10.68 -14.32 21.96
CA ALA A 198 12.08 -13.92 22.05
C ALA A 198 12.89 -14.66 20.97
N VAL A 199 13.61 -13.92 20.13
CA VAL A 199 14.53 -14.48 19.12
C VAL A 199 15.93 -13.97 19.42
N TRP A 200 16.90 -14.86 19.55
CA TRP A 200 18.29 -14.48 19.81
C TRP A 200 19.29 -15.39 19.11
N LEU A 201 20.52 -14.88 18.99
CA LEU A 201 21.63 -15.63 18.42
C LEU A 201 22.27 -16.51 19.50
N ASP A 202 22.19 -17.83 19.32
CA ASP A 202 22.86 -18.82 20.17
C ASP A 202 24.31 -19.06 19.67
N SER A 203 25.26 -18.79 20.55
CA SER A 203 26.70 -19.06 20.38
C SER A 203 27.24 -20.04 21.41
N THR A 204 26.38 -20.75 22.12
CA THR A 204 26.79 -21.63 23.23
C THR A 204 27.35 -22.97 22.77
N LYS A 205 27.04 -23.36 21.54
CA LYS A 205 27.64 -24.55 20.92
C LYS A 205 28.97 -24.21 20.28
N PRO A 206 30.03 -25.00 20.54
CA PRO A 206 31.30 -24.83 19.82
C PRO A 206 31.05 -24.95 18.32
N ASN A 207 31.60 -24.03 17.56
CA ASN A 207 31.57 -24.02 16.09
C ASN A 207 30.20 -23.85 15.39
N VAL A 208 29.15 -23.40 16.10
CA VAL A 208 27.86 -23.14 15.48
C VAL A 208 27.25 -21.84 16.01
N LEU A 209 26.80 -20.97 15.10
CA LEU A 209 25.92 -19.85 15.37
C LEU A 209 24.55 -20.13 14.73
N ARG A 210 23.49 -19.97 15.50
CA ARG A 210 22.12 -20.20 15.04
C ARG A 210 21.12 -19.34 15.81
N PHE A 211 19.93 -19.16 15.28
CA PHE A 211 18.86 -18.50 16.01
C PHE A 211 18.02 -19.49 16.83
N LEU A 212 17.81 -19.14 18.08
CA LEU A 212 16.84 -19.80 18.95
C LEU A 212 15.64 -18.91 19.19
N VAL A 213 14.50 -19.53 19.46
CA VAL A 213 13.22 -18.91 19.73
C VAL A 213 12.61 -19.52 20.98
N ALA A 214 12.08 -18.68 21.87
CA ALA A 214 11.29 -19.07 23.03
C ALA A 214 9.98 -18.30 23.07
N ASP A 215 8.94 -18.91 23.61
CA ASP A 215 7.65 -18.26 23.82
C ASP A 215 7.72 -17.33 25.04
N GLY A 216 7.17 -16.10 24.90
CA GLY A 216 7.11 -15.10 25.96
C GLY A 216 8.32 -14.14 26.00
N PRO A 217 8.29 -13.17 26.92
CA PRO A 217 9.30 -12.10 26.99
C PRO A 217 10.57 -12.49 27.77
N LYS A 218 10.75 -13.76 28.07
CA LYS A 218 11.91 -14.21 28.84
C LYS A 218 13.14 -14.18 27.95
N TYR A 219 13.82 -13.06 28.02
CA TYR A 219 15.16 -12.95 27.47
C TYR A 219 16.16 -13.64 28.40
N PRO A 220 17.04 -14.48 27.89
CA PRO A 220 18.17 -14.94 28.70
C PRO A 220 18.95 -13.71 29.17
N SER A 221 19.26 -13.63 30.48
CA SER A 221 20.15 -12.58 30.95
C SER A 221 21.49 -12.61 30.18
N ASP A 222 22.26 -11.54 30.20
CA ASP A 222 23.59 -11.56 29.55
C ASP A 222 24.47 -12.73 30.01
N ALA A 223 24.27 -13.17 31.23
CA ALA A 223 24.90 -14.37 31.78
C ALA A 223 24.36 -15.65 31.12
N ASP A 224 23.08 -15.67 30.73
CA ASP A 224 22.42 -16.85 30.17
C ASP A 224 22.62 -16.98 28.65
N ARG A 225 22.86 -15.87 27.94
CA ARG A 225 23.25 -15.90 26.49
C ARG A 225 24.50 -16.74 26.22
N ARG A 226 25.38 -16.87 27.22
CA ARG A 226 26.67 -17.56 27.13
C ARG A 226 26.67 -18.96 27.77
N LYS A 227 25.53 -19.37 28.32
CA LYS A 227 25.35 -20.72 28.88
C LYS A 227 24.63 -21.62 27.90
N PRO A 228 24.98 -22.91 27.82
CA PRO A 228 24.21 -23.87 27.04
C PRO A 228 22.73 -23.78 27.38
N ALA A 229 21.89 -23.73 26.38
CA ALA A 229 20.45 -23.69 26.55
C ALA A 229 19.97 -24.94 27.33
N VAL A 230 19.43 -24.73 28.51
CA VAL A 230 18.93 -25.80 29.41
C VAL A 230 17.39 -25.82 29.38
N MET A 231 16.76 -25.03 28.50
CA MET A 231 15.31 -24.92 28.44
C MET A 231 14.73 -25.86 27.38
N ASP A 232 13.86 -26.77 27.79
CA ASP A 232 13.16 -27.72 26.90
C ASP A 232 12.19 -27.04 25.91
N ASP A 233 11.89 -25.76 26.10
CA ASP A 233 10.98 -24.96 25.29
C ASP A 233 11.65 -24.14 24.18
N GLN A 234 12.99 -24.22 24.02
CA GLN A 234 13.72 -23.50 23.00
C GLN A 234 13.77 -24.27 21.69
N ARG A 235 13.38 -23.60 20.62
CA ARG A 235 13.36 -24.15 19.27
C ARG A 235 14.30 -23.37 18.35
N GLU A 236 14.87 -24.04 17.37
CA GLU A 236 15.58 -23.33 16.30
C GLU A 236 14.57 -22.60 15.41
N ILE A 237 14.93 -21.41 14.92
CA ILE A 237 14.04 -20.57 14.09
C ILE A 237 13.60 -21.27 12.81
N ILE A 238 14.37 -22.22 12.30
CA ILE A 238 14.03 -22.97 11.09
C ILE A 238 12.75 -23.79 11.23
N TYR A 239 12.35 -24.15 12.47
CA TYR A 239 11.13 -24.88 12.78
C TYR A 239 9.92 -23.98 13.07
N GLU A 240 10.13 -22.67 13.06
CA GLU A 240 9.06 -21.69 13.24
C GLU A 240 8.30 -21.41 11.94
N GLY A 241 7.15 -20.75 12.05
CA GLY A 241 6.35 -20.33 10.90
C GLY A 241 7.06 -19.34 9.99
N ASP A 242 6.77 -19.39 8.69
CA ASP A 242 7.42 -18.56 7.67
C ASP A 242 7.27 -17.05 7.91
N GLY A 243 6.18 -16.62 8.58
CA GLY A 243 5.98 -15.22 8.96
C GLY A 243 7.06 -14.70 9.91
N LEU A 244 7.35 -15.43 10.99
CA LEU A 244 8.42 -15.05 11.92
C LEU A 244 9.78 -15.08 11.23
N LYS A 245 10.05 -16.10 10.44
CA LYS A 245 11.31 -16.23 9.66
C LYS A 245 11.50 -15.05 8.72
N SER A 246 10.49 -14.71 7.92
CA SER A 246 10.53 -13.59 6.98
C SER A 246 10.75 -12.25 7.69
N TYR A 247 10.06 -12.05 8.80
CA TYR A 247 10.20 -10.85 9.63
C TYR A 247 11.62 -10.70 10.18
N VAL A 248 12.16 -11.74 10.79
CA VAL A 248 13.52 -11.75 11.37
C VAL A 248 14.58 -11.52 10.30
N ALA A 249 14.47 -12.20 9.14
CA ALA A 249 15.42 -12.04 8.04
C ALA A 249 15.45 -10.58 7.52
N THR A 250 14.27 -9.97 7.36
CA THR A 250 14.16 -8.56 6.95
C THR A 250 14.72 -7.63 8.02
N SER A 251 14.41 -7.88 9.29
CA SER A 251 14.90 -7.07 10.42
C SER A 251 16.42 -7.10 10.52
N ILE A 252 17.06 -8.27 10.38
CA ILE A 252 18.52 -8.38 10.41
C ILE A 252 19.17 -7.56 9.30
N ALA A 253 18.66 -7.66 8.07
CA ALA A 253 19.20 -6.92 6.95
C ALA A 253 19.11 -5.39 7.14
N LEU A 254 18.06 -4.92 7.80
CA LEU A 254 17.86 -3.51 8.13
C LEU A 254 18.71 -3.05 9.31
N LEU A 255 18.74 -3.81 10.40
CA LEU A 255 19.52 -3.50 11.62
C LEU A 255 21.02 -3.47 11.36
N LEU A 256 21.52 -4.44 10.61
CA LEU A 256 22.94 -4.47 10.26
C LEU A 256 23.32 -3.36 9.28
N GLY A 257 22.41 -2.98 8.38
CA GLY A 257 22.55 -1.81 7.50
C GLY A 257 23.85 -1.77 6.69
N ARG A 258 24.45 -2.93 6.39
CA ARG A 258 25.84 -3.05 5.92
C ARG A 258 26.09 -2.56 4.51
N ARG A 259 25.07 -2.55 3.65
CA ARG A 259 25.20 -2.26 2.24
C ARG A 259 24.45 -1.00 1.84
N PRO A 260 25.01 -0.20 0.90
CA PRO A 260 24.43 1.07 0.51
C PRO A 260 23.09 0.95 -0.23
N VAL A 261 22.81 -0.20 -0.87
CA VAL A 261 21.52 -0.48 -1.53
C VAL A 261 20.81 -1.63 -0.85
N CYS A 262 19.52 -1.47 -0.59
CA CYS A 262 18.67 -2.52 -0.04
C CYS A 262 17.40 -2.66 -0.89
N LEU A 263 17.16 -3.85 -1.41
CA LEU A 263 15.99 -4.21 -2.21
C LEU A 263 15.16 -5.21 -1.43
N ILE A 264 13.90 -4.88 -1.14
CA ILE A 264 12.99 -5.72 -0.34
C ILE A 264 11.72 -5.95 -1.16
N ASP A 265 11.47 -7.19 -1.51
CA ASP A 265 10.30 -7.58 -2.30
C ASP A 265 9.28 -8.28 -1.42
N GLU A 266 8.07 -7.76 -1.37
CA GLU A 266 6.92 -8.29 -0.62
C GLU A 266 7.27 -8.71 0.83
N PRO A 267 7.71 -7.77 1.68
CA PRO A 267 8.11 -8.08 3.06
C PRO A 267 6.98 -8.65 3.91
N GLU A 268 5.73 -8.40 3.52
CA GLU A 268 4.51 -8.83 4.20
C GLU A 268 4.15 -10.30 4.03
N LEU A 269 4.78 -11.02 3.12
CA LEU A 269 4.41 -12.41 2.85
C LEU A 269 4.46 -13.27 4.12
N CYS A 270 3.39 -14.04 4.32
CA CYS A 270 3.15 -14.88 5.49
C CYS A 270 2.93 -14.12 6.81
N LEU A 271 2.73 -12.79 6.79
CA LEU A 271 2.43 -11.99 7.98
C LEU A 271 0.93 -11.73 8.11
N HIS A 272 0.43 -11.76 9.35
CA HIS A 272 -0.88 -11.21 9.67
C HIS A 272 -0.88 -9.66 9.57
N PRO A 273 -2.03 -9.03 9.30
CA PRO A 273 -2.10 -7.57 9.10
C PRO A 273 -1.41 -6.72 10.19
N PRO A 274 -1.58 -7.00 11.52
CA PRO A 274 -0.87 -6.25 12.56
C PRO A 274 0.66 -6.41 12.50
N GLN A 275 1.14 -7.60 12.10
CA GLN A 275 2.57 -7.87 11.95
C GLN A 275 3.14 -7.14 10.72
N ALA A 276 2.42 -7.15 9.62
CA ALA A 276 2.77 -6.40 8.40
C ALA A 276 2.84 -4.89 8.67
N TYR A 277 1.89 -4.34 9.44
CA TYR A 277 1.92 -2.94 9.88
C TYR A 277 3.18 -2.62 10.72
N ASN A 278 3.50 -3.48 11.70
CA ASN A 278 4.68 -3.30 12.53
C ASN A 278 5.98 -3.42 11.71
N LEU A 279 6.03 -4.34 10.73
CA LEU A 279 7.17 -4.43 9.82
C LEU A 279 7.31 -3.14 8.99
N GLY A 280 6.21 -2.59 8.48
CA GLY A 280 6.19 -1.30 7.80
C GLY A 280 6.73 -0.16 8.66
N ARG A 281 6.32 -0.09 9.93
CA ARG A 281 6.88 0.87 10.89
C ARG A 281 8.39 0.69 11.05
N PHE A 282 8.83 -0.54 11.26
CA PHE A 282 10.24 -0.86 11.45
C PHE A 282 11.09 -0.50 10.20
N ILE A 283 10.57 -0.76 9.00
CA ILE A 283 11.19 -0.33 7.74
C ILE A 283 11.29 1.21 7.70
N GLY A 284 10.21 1.93 8.02
CA GLY A 284 10.20 3.39 8.01
C GLY A 284 11.18 4.02 9.00
N GLU A 285 11.33 3.42 10.18
CA GLU A 285 12.25 3.87 11.24
C GLU A 285 13.73 3.61 10.87
N THR A 286 14.01 2.49 10.21
CA THR A 286 15.39 2.02 10.00
C THR A 286 15.94 2.29 8.60
N ALA A 287 15.10 2.30 7.58
CA ALA A 287 15.51 2.36 6.18
C ALA A 287 15.44 3.75 5.54
N ALA A 288 14.83 4.72 6.20
CA ALA A 288 14.62 6.07 5.65
C ALA A 288 15.84 7.01 5.79
N SER A 289 17.05 6.47 5.89
CA SER A 289 18.28 7.27 5.91
C SER A 289 18.61 7.83 4.52
N PRO A 290 18.93 9.14 4.39
CA PRO A 290 19.30 9.73 3.11
C PRO A 290 20.63 9.20 2.54
N ASP A 291 21.42 8.52 3.35
CA ASP A 291 22.73 7.97 2.96
C ASP A 291 22.62 6.57 2.33
N ARG A 292 21.43 5.99 2.32
CA ARG A 292 21.15 4.66 1.82
C ARG A 292 20.06 4.69 0.76
N ALA A 293 20.13 3.81 -0.22
CA ALA A 293 19.06 3.60 -1.20
C ALA A 293 18.27 2.34 -0.82
N THR A 294 17.05 2.51 -0.32
CA THR A 294 16.18 1.37 0.02
C THR A 294 14.93 1.38 -0.85
N PHE A 295 14.70 0.29 -1.56
CA PHE A 295 13.50 0.07 -2.37
C PHE A 295 12.68 -1.07 -1.78
N VAL A 296 11.40 -0.81 -1.55
CA VAL A 296 10.44 -1.79 -1.02
C VAL A 296 9.29 -1.93 -1.99
N ALA A 297 9.12 -3.11 -2.57
CA ALA A 297 7.92 -3.44 -3.33
C ALA A 297 6.93 -4.15 -2.42
N THR A 298 5.69 -3.66 -2.37
CA THR A 298 4.66 -4.21 -1.47
C THR A 298 3.29 -4.22 -2.12
N HIS A 299 2.45 -5.17 -1.69
CA HIS A 299 1.02 -5.24 -1.96
C HIS A 299 0.16 -4.95 -0.72
N SER A 300 0.80 -4.62 0.41
CA SER A 300 0.12 -4.48 1.69
C SER A 300 -0.12 -3.03 2.05
N SER A 301 -1.38 -2.66 2.20
CA SER A 301 -1.79 -1.38 2.80
C SER A 301 -1.26 -1.22 4.23
N GLN A 302 -1.11 -2.33 4.96
CA GLN A 302 -0.59 -2.32 6.32
C GLN A 302 0.89 -1.94 6.35
N VAL A 303 1.71 -2.54 5.47
CA VAL A 303 3.13 -2.13 5.32
C VAL A 303 3.22 -0.67 4.92
N LEU A 304 2.47 -0.26 3.90
CA LEU A 304 2.45 1.13 3.43
C LEU A 304 2.04 2.11 4.54
N ARG A 305 1.00 1.78 5.31
CA ARG A 305 0.52 2.56 6.46
C ARG A 305 1.58 2.69 7.54
N GLY A 306 2.27 1.60 7.87
CA GLY A 306 3.36 1.59 8.85
C GLY A 306 4.51 2.50 8.41
N VAL A 307 4.95 2.37 7.16
CA VAL A 307 6.01 3.19 6.56
C VAL A 307 5.66 4.67 6.56
N ILE A 308 4.46 5.04 6.08
CA ILE A 308 4.02 6.45 6.02
C ILE A 308 4.03 7.10 7.41
N GLN A 309 3.79 6.33 8.47
CA GLN A 309 3.72 6.86 9.82
C GLN A 309 5.09 7.21 10.41
N THR A 310 6.16 6.55 9.97
CA THR A 310 7.47 6.63 10.64
C THR A 310 8.61 7.13 9.75
N ALA A 311 8.48 7.02 8.43
CA ALA A 311 9.55 7.40 7.52
C ALA A 311 9.68 8.92 7.33
N ASN A 312 10.90 9.45 7.49
CA ASN A 312 11.19 10.87 7.30
C ASN A 312 11.57 11.23 5.85
N HIS A 313 12.22 10.31 5.14
CA HIS A 313 12.64 10.46 3.73
C HIS A 313 11.99 9.37 2.89
N LEU A 314 10.72 9.61 2.52
CA LEU A 314 9.88 8.66 1.82
C LEU A 314 9.50 9.16 0.43
N GLN A 315 9.66 8.30 -0.55
CA GLN A 315 9.06 8.44 -1.88
C GLN A 315 8.12 7.24 -2.09
N ILE A 316 6.94 7.49 -2.66
CA ILE A 316 6.02 6.44 -3.07
C ILE A 316 5.84 6.54 -4.57
N VAL A 317 6.06 5.42 -5.26
CA VAL A 317 5.92 5.30 -6.71
C VAL A 317 4.88 4.22 -6.98
N ARG A 318 3.82 4.58 -7.69
CA ARG A 318 2.83 3.63 -8.18
C ARG A 318 3.19 3.20 -9.59
N LEU A 319 3.31 1.89 -9.80
CA LEU A 319 3.50 1.28 -11.10
C LEU A 319 2.17 0.72 -11.61
N THR A 320 1.94 0.89 -12.91
CA THR A 320 0.83 0.26 -13.64
C THR A 320 1.34 -0.31 -14.96
N ARG A 321 0.56 -1.21 -15.56
CA ARG A 321 0.83 -1.76 -16.89
C ARG A 321 -0.43 -1.68 -17.71
N GLN A 322 -0.36 -0.97 -18.85
CA GLN A 322 -1.45 -0.80 -19.81
C GLN A 322 -0.94 -1.13 -21.20
N ASP A 323 -1.66 -1.95 -21.94
CA ASP A 323 -1.31 -2.36 -23.31
C ASP A 323 0.13 -2.88 -23.47
N GLY A 324 0.64 -3.54 -22.42
CA GLY A 324 2.01 -4.06 -22.37
C GLY A 324 3.07 -3.04 -21.95
N ALA A 325 2.78 -1.75 -21.90
CA ALA A 325 3.68 -0.70 -21.46
C ALA A 325 3.59 -0.48 -19.94
N PHE A 326 4.72 -0.17 -19.32
CA PHE A 326 4.79 0.20 -17.90
C PHE A 326 4.69 1.72 -17.75
N HIS A 327 3.94 2.14 -16.72
CA HIS A 327 3.73 3.53 -16.33
C HIS A 327 4.09 3.72 -14.88
N ALA A 328 4.72 4.83 -14.54
CA ALA A 328 5.09 5.17 -13.17
C ALA A 328 4.45 6.51 -12.76
N HIS A 329 3.99 6.59 -11.51
CA HIS A 329 3.41 7.80 -10.95
C HIS A 329 3.96 8.03 -9.54
N ARG A 330 4.47 9.24 -9.28
CA ARG A 330 4.98 9.62 -7.97
C ARG A 330 3.92 10.37 -7.18
N ILE A 331 3.79 10.05 -5.89
CA ILE A 331 2.98 10.86 -4.97
C ILE A 331 3.75 12.15 -4.66
N SER A 332 3.07 13.29 -4.77
CA SER A 332 3.66 14.58 -4.45
C SER A 332 3.99 14.71 -2.95
N PRO A 333 4.99 15.50 -2.55
CA PRO A 333 5.27 15.77 -1.14
C PRO A 333 4.06 16.34 -0.39
N ALA A 334 3.23 17.16 -1.05
CA ALA A 334 2.02 17.73 -0.45
C ALA A 334 0.99 16.64 -0.12
N THR A 335 0.82 15.64 -0.98
CA THR A 335 -0.06 14.50 -0.76
C THR A 335 0.45 13.63 0.38
N LEU A 336 1.75 13.38 0.46
CA LEU A 336 2.35 12.65 1.59
C LEU A 336 2.07 13.36 2.92
N VAL A 337 2.22 14.67 2.97
CA VAL A 337 1.89 15.47 4.16
C VAL A 337 0.39 15.38 4.47
N ALA A 338 -0.48 15.44 3.47
CA ALA A 338 -1.93 15.29 3.68
C ALA A 338 -2.28 13.90 4.25
N ILE A 339 -1.70 12.83 3.73
CA ILE A 339 -1.89 11.45 4.24
C ILE A 339 -1.44 11.34 5.69
N THR A 340 -0.31 11.95 6.05
CA THR A 340 0.21 11.87 7.43
C THR A 340 -0.61 12.68 8.43
N LYS A 341 -1.23 13.78 8.01
CA LYS A 341 -2.01 14.69 8.88
C LYS A 341 -3.48 14.30 8.98
N LYS A 342 -4.08 13.72 7.94
CA LYS A 342 -5.51 13.38 7.90
C LYS A 342 -5.74 11.90 8.24
N PRO A 343 -6.31 11.58 9.41
CA PRO A 343 -6.58 10.19 9.81
C PRO A 343 -7.45 9.43 8.81
N THR A 344 -8.39 10.11 8.15
CA THR A 344 -9.28 9.53 7.14
C THR A 344 -8.54 8.93 5.94
N LEU A 345 -7.46 9.58 5.48
CA LEU A 345 -6.65 9.08 4.36
C LEU A 345 -5.70 7.93 4.75
N ARG A 346 -5.52 7.69 6.05
CA ARG A 346 -4.77 6.53 6.56
C ARG A 346 -5.67 5.33 6.85
N ALA A 347 -6.99 5.48 6.64
CA ALA A 347 -7.89 4.35 6.78
C ALA A 347 -7.48 3.24 5.80
N GLU A 348 -7.53 2.01 6.27
CA GLU A 348 -7.13 0.82 5.50
C GLU A 348 -7.84 0.76 4.16
N THR A 349 -9.16 0.99 4.16
CA THR A 349 -9.99 0.97 2.95
C THR A 349 -9.57 1.97 1.87
N ILE A 350 -8.96 3.11 2.25
CA ILE A 350 -8.47 4.10 1.27
C ILE A 350 -7.10 3.67 0.73
N LEU A 351 -6.21 3.17 1.59
CA LEU A 351 -4.90 2.73 1.16
C LEU A 351 -4.96 1.45 0.31
N ASP A 352 -5.94 0.57 0.52
CA ASP A 352 -6.15 -0.62 -0.30
C ASP A 352 -6.42 -0.27 -1.77
N GLY A 353 -7.11 0.85 -2.03
CA GLY A 353 -7.36 1.31 -3.39
C GLY A 353 -6.09 1.66 -4.20
N VAL A 354 -4.94 1.87 -3.54
CA VAL A 354 -3.66 2.12 -4.22
C VAL A 354 -3.21 0.89 -5.03
N PHE A 355 -3.64 -0.28 -4.63
CA PHE A 355 -3.28 -1.56 -5.25
C PHE A 355 -4.28 -2.04 -6.31
N ALA A 356 -5.44 -1.38 -6.43
CA ALA A 356 -6.45 -1.70 -7.43
C ALA A 356 -6.20 -0.99 -8.77
N GLU A 357 -6.83 -1.49 -9.83
CA GLU A 357 -6.79 -0.84 -11.15
C GLU A 357 -7.66 0.42 -11.16
N ALA A 358 -8.81 0.40 -10.47
CA ALA A 358 -9.72 1.52 -10.36
C ALA A 358 -10.41 1.55 -8.98
N VAL A 359 -11.00 2.69 -8.61
CA VAL A 359 -11.67 2.86 -7.32
C VAL A 359 -13.05 3.46 -7.48
N VAL A 360 -14.00 2.93 -6.71
CA VAL A 360 -15.32 3.51 -6.49
C VAL A 360 -15.38 4.04 -5.06
N VAL A 361 -15.52 5.34 -4.89
CA VAL A 361 -15.69 5.98 -3.58
C VAL A 361 -17.18 6.01 -3.24
N VAL A 362 -17.51 5.54 -2.04
CA VAL A 362 -18.89 5.52 -1.51
C VAL A 362 -18.94 6.17 -0.13
N GLU A 363 -20.12 6.58 0.32
CA GLU A 363 -20.27 7.30 1.58
C GLU A 363 -20.09 6.38 2.79
N ALA A 364 -20.68 5.18 2.76
CA ALA A 364 -20.75 4.30 3.93
C ALA A 364 -20.45 2.82 3.59
N ASP A 365 -20.18 2.02 4.62
CA ASP A 365 -19.93 0.59 4.47
C ASP A 365 -21.15 -0.20 3.94
N GLY A 366 -22.37 0.29 4.18
CA GLY A 366 -23.57 -0.30 3.59
C GLY A 366 -23.56 -0.21 2.06
N ASP A 367 -23.24 0.96 1.52
CA ASP A 367 -23.10 1.19 0.08
C ASP A 367 -22.01 0.29 -0.51
N ARG A 368 -20.83 0.26 0.15
CA ARG A 368 -19.74 -0.62 -0.23
C ARG A 368 -20.18 -2.08 -0.33
N THR A 369 -20.89 -2.56 0.68
CA THR A 369 -21.30 -3.97 0.77
C THR A 369 -22.21 -4.38 -0.41
N VAL A 370 -23.15 -3.53 -0.79
CA VAL A 370 -24.10 -3.83 -1.88
C VAL A 370 -23.41 -3.67 -3.24
N TYR A 371 -22.75 -2.54 -3.52
CA TYR A 371 -22.13 -2.30 -4.83
C TYR A 371 -20.98 -3.26 -5.10
N GLN A 372 -20.21 -3.63 -4.09
CA GLN A 372 -19.19 -4.66 -4.22
C GLN A 372 -19.81 -6.02 -4.56
N ALA A 373 -20.92 -6.42 -3.92
CA ALA A 373 -21.60 -7.66 -4.25
C ALA A 373 -22.12 -7.68 -5.70
N VAL A 374 -22.66 -6.55 -6.19
CA VAL A 374 -23.08 -6.43 -7.61
C VAL A 374 -21.87 -6.54 -8.52
N TRP A 375 -20.76 -5.85 -8.20
CA TRP A 375 -19.54 -5.90 -8.99
C TRP A 375 -18.94 -7.30 -9.07
N GLU A 376 -18.95 -8.05 -7.96
CA GLU A 376 -18.52 -9.45 -7.93
C GLU A 376 -19.28 -10.32 -8.95
N THR A 377 -20.57 -10.08 -9.17
CA THR A 377 -21.33 -10.78 -10.20
C THR A 377 -20.91 -10.37 -11.62
N LEU A 378 -20.50 -9.12 -11.82
CA LEU A 378 -20.13 -8.54 -13.12
C LEU A 378 -18.65 -8.72 -13.48
N ILE A 379 -17.83 -9.31 -12.61
CA ILE A 379 -16.36 -9.34 -12.77
C ILE A 379 -15.91 -10.00 -14.08
N SER A 380 -16.59 -11.06 -14.50
CA SER A 380 -16.27 -11.77 -15.76
C SER A 380 -16.58 -10.92 -17.01
N GLU A 381 -17.57 -10.04 -16.92
CA GLU A 381 -17.98 -9.10 -17.97
C GLU A 381 -17.07 -7.86 -17.99
N MET A 382 -16.82 -7.30 -16.80
CA MET A 382 -16.07 -6.06 -16.65
C MET A 382 -14.55 -6.24 -16.76
N ARG A 383 -13.99 -7.34 -16.28
CA ARG A 383 -12.56 -7.65 -16.31
C ARG A 383 -11.68 -6.47 -15.82
N LEU A 384 -12.10 -5.85 -14.74
CA LEU A 384 -11.41 -4.72 -14.11
C LEU A 384 -11.38 -4.97 -12.59
N ASP A 385 -10.21 -4.86 -11.99
CA ASP A 385 -10.05 -4.94 -10.54
C ASP A 385 -10.42 -3.59 -9.91
N VAL A 386 -11.58 -3.57 -9.24
CA VAL A 386 -12.15 -2.35 -8.65
C VAL A 386 -12.21 -2.48 -7.14
N HIS A 387 -11.64 -1.50 -6.47
CA HIS A 387 -11.75 -1.34 -5.03
C HIS A 387 -12.88 -0.38 -4.66
N PHE A 388 -13.70 -0.75 -3.67
CA PHE A 388 -14.78 0.09 -3.13
C PHE A 388 -14.31 0.72 -1.81
N ALA A 389 -14.09 2.03 -1.81
CA ALA A 389 -13.59 2.79 -0.66
C ALA A 389 -14.74 3.53 0.05
N ALA A 390 -15.10 3.08 1.25
CA ALA A 390 -16.05 3.79 2.11
C ALA A 390 -15.30 4.86 2.93
N VAL A 391 -15.77 6.11 2.90
CA VAL A 391 -15.08 7.26 3.51
C VAL A 391 -15.70 7.77 4.82
N GLY A 392 -16.81 7.15 5.27
CA GLY A 392 -17.46 7.51 6.53
C GLY A 392 -18.16 8.87 6.51
N GLY A 393 -18.70 9.28 5.35
CA GLY A 393 -19.47 10.49 5.14
C GLY A 393 -18.91 11.41 4.05
N LEU A 394 -19.74 12.33 3.58
CA LEU A 394 -19.43 13.22 2.44
C LEU A 394 -18.13 14.02 2.60
N GLY A 395 -17.74 14.39 3.82
CA GLY A 395 -16.52 15.21 4.06
C GLY A 395 -15.21 14.55 3.61
N GLY A 396 -15.15 13.20 3.61
CA GLY A 396 -13.97 12.43 3.17
C GLY A 396 -13.86 12.21 1.67
N VAL A 397 -14.97 12.35 0.91
CA VAL A 397 -15.06 12.02 -0.52
C VAL A 397 -14.06 12.84 -1.35
N VAL A 398 -14.03 14.15 -1.16
CA VAL A 398 -13.16 15.08 -1.92
C VAL A 398 -11.68 14.74 -1.71
N ASP A 399 -11.29 14.46 -0.47
CA ASP A 399 -9.90 14.14 -0.13
C ASP A 399 -9.48 12.78 -0.70
N ALA A 400 -10.36 11.78 -0.63
CA ALA A 400 -10.11 10.47 -1.21
C ALA A 400 -9.99 10.53 -2.74
N CYS A 401 -10.91 11.24 -3.41
CA CYS A 401 -10.84 11.42 -4.87
C CYS A 401 -9.56 12.13 -5.30
N ARG A 402 -9.16 13.20 -4.59
CA ARG A 402 -7.90 13.91 -4.87
C ARG A 402 -6.70 12.98 -4.73
N PHE A 403 -6.65 12.19 -3.68
CA PHE A 403 -5.59 11.20 -3.46
C PHE A 403 -5.47 10.22 -4.62
N TYR A 404 -6.58 9.59 -5.04
CA TYR A 404 -6.55 8.63 -6.14
C TYR A 404 -6.20 9.29 -7.49
N ARG A 405 -6.71 10.50 -7.74
CA ARG A 405 -6.39 11.24 -8.97
C ARG A 405 -4.90 11.61 -9.07
N GLU A 406 -4.27 12.00 -7.96
CA GLU A 406 -2.82 12.26 -7.93
C GLU A 406 -1.99 11.00 -8.25
N LEU A 407 -2.50 9.81 -7.88
CA LEU A 407 -1.91 8.53 -8.24
C LEU A 407 -2.31 8.05 -9.64
N ARG A 408 -3.08 8.85 -10.38
CA ARG A 408 -3.67 8.47 -11.68
C ARG A 408 -4.43 7.15 -11.60
N ILE A 409 -5.16 6.95 -10.51
CA ILE A 409 -6.10 5.84 -10.38
C ILE A 409 -7.45 6.31 -10.91
N PRO A 410 -8.04 5.63 -11.90
CA PRO A 410 -9.41 5.88 -12.31
C PRO A 410 -10.32 5.83 -11.10
N VAL A 411 -11.08 6.90 -10.86
CA VAL A 411 -11.92 7.01 -9.67
C VAL A 411 -13.26 7.64 -10.02
N VAL A 412 -14.32 7.06 -9.49
CA VAL A 412 -15.68 7.59 -9.53
C VAL A 412 -16.27 7.63 -8.13
N VAL A 413 -17.32 8.42 -7.96
CA VAL A 413 -18.09 8.53 -6.71
C VAL A 413 -19.50 8.03 -6.97
N ILE A 414 -20.04 7.19 -6.07
CA ILE A 414 -21.47 6.89 -6.02
C ILE A 414 -22.04 7.64 -4.82
N ALA A 415 -23.09 8.43 -5.05
CA ALA A 415 -23.72 9.25 -4.02
C ALA A 415 -25.25 9.21 -4.10
N ASP A 416 -25.91 9.28 -2.94
CA ASP A 416 -27.35 9.43 -2.84
C ASP A 416 -27.82 10.72 -3.55
N LEU A 417 -29.05 10.76 -4.04
CA LEU A 417 -29.59 11.95 -4.72
C LEU A 417 -29.65 13.20 -3.84
N ASP A 418 -29.68 13.05 -2.52
CA ASP A 418 -29.76 14.20 -1.62
C ASP A 418 -28.48 15.06 -1.60
N VAL A 419 -27.37 14.59 -2.18
CA VAL A 419 -26.16 15.40 -2.36
C VAL A 419 -26.41 16.64 -3.22
N ILE A 420 -27.43 16.64 -4.13
CA ILE A 420 -27.79 17.82 -4.92
C ILE A 420 -28.28 18.99 -4.07
N ARG A 421 -28.65 18.75 -2.81
CA ARG A 421 -29.02 19.78 -1.83
C ARG A 421 -27.83 20.65 -1.42
N ASP A 422 -26.64 20.05 -1.35
CA ASP A 422 -25.37 20.73 -1.07
C ASP A 422 -24.61 20.97 -2.40
N VAL A 423 -25.07 21.99 -3.10
CA VAL A 423 -24.52 22.34 -4.43
C VAL A 423 -23.01 22.64 -4.39
N GLU A 424 -22.53 23.25 -3.29
CA GLU A 424 -21.10 23.54 -3.12
C GLU A 424 -20.28 22.26 -2.94
N HIS A 425 -20.82 21.29 -2.20
CA HIS A 425 -20.16 20.00 -2.02
C HIS A 425 -20.12 19.22 -3.34
N LEU A 426 -21.25 19.17 -4.06
CA LEU A 426 -21.34 18.54 -5.39
C LEU A 426 -20.32 19.15 -6.36
N GLN A 427 -20.21 20.48 -6.39
CA GLN A 427 -19.21 21.18 -7.20
C GLN A 427 -17.79 20.78 -6.83
N ARG A 428 -17.45 20.74 -5.54
CA ARG A 428 -16.10 20.37 -5.08
C ARG A 428 -15.74 18.93 -5.46
N VAL A 429 -16.68 17.98 -5.35
CA VAL A 429 -16.45 16.59 -5.77
C VAL A 429 -16.24 16.53 -7.28
N ALA A 430 -17.13 17.15 -8.08
CA ALA A 430 -17.02 17.15 -9.52
C ALA A 430 -15.73 17.83 -10.02
N ALA A 431 -15.30 18.94 -9.40
CA ALA A 431 -14.07 19.65 -9.77
C ALA A 431 -12.79 18.81 -9.59
N VAL A 432 -12.79 17.88 -8.64
CA VAL A 432 -11.67 16.92 -8.49
C VAL A 432 -11.69 15.85 -9.57
N LEU A 433 -12.86 15.43 -10.02
CA LEU A 433 -13.02 14.34 -11.00
C LEU A 433 -12.91 14.81 -12.45
N THR A 434 -13.30 16.05 -12.73
CA THR A 434 -13.25 16.67 -14.07
C THR A 434 -12.50 18.03 -14.02
N ASP A 435 -13.04 19.04 -14.67
CA ASP A 435 -12.52 20.41 -14.63
C ASP A 435 -13.50 21.38 -13.91
N GLU A 436 -12.99 22.54 -13.48
CA GLU A 436 -13.76 23.52 -12.71
C GLU A 436 -14.94 24.10 -13.52
N ALA A 437 -14.81 24.23 -14.84
CA ALA A 437 -15.87 24.79 -15.68
C ALA A 437 -17.08 23.83 -15.76
N ARG A 438 -16.83 22.56 -16.00
CA ARG A 438 -17.89 21.52 -16.02
C ARG A 438 -18.51 21.33 -14.63
N ALA A 439 -17.70 21.33 -13.57
CA ALA A 439 -18.19 21.26 -12.19
C ALA A 439 -19.09 22.45 -11.84
N SER A 440 -18.72 23.67 -12.23
CA SER A 440 -19.54 24.87 -12.04
C SER A 440 -20.87 24.80 -12.84
N GLN A 441 -20.84 24.24 -14.03
CA GLN A 441 -22.07 24.02 -14.82
C GLN A 441 -23.01 23.03 -14.14
N LEU A 442 -22.49 21.89 -13.64
CA LEU A 442 -23.27 20.92 -12.87
C LEU A 442 -23.91 21.56 -11.62
N ALA A 443 -23.13 22.36 -10.88
CA ALA A 443 -23.61 23.07 -9.72
C ALA A 443 -24.76 24.04 -10.06
N LYS A 444 -24.65 24.79 -11.16
CA LYS A 444 -25.72 25.67 -11.64
C LYS A 444 -26.98 24.90 -12.01
N GLN A 445 -26.85 23.75 -12.69
CA GLN A 445 -27.99 22.89 -13.03
C GLN A 445 -28.66 22.36 -11.76
N ALA A 446 -27.89 21.85 -10.79
CA ALA A 446 -28.41 21.39 -9.51
C ALA A 446 -29.13 22.50 -8.73
N GLY A 447 -28.57 23.71 -8.68
CA GLY A 447 -29.18 24.89 -8.04
C GLY A 447 -30.50 25.30 -8.71
N ALA A 448 -30.56 25.31 -10.04
CA ALA A 448 -31.77 25.62 -10.79
C ALA A 448 -32.86 24.55 -10.53
N PHE A 449 -32.50 23.26 -10.59
CA PHE A 449 -33.42 22.16 -10.24
C PHE A 449 -33.93 22.30 -8.82
N MET A 450 -33.07 22.56 -7.83
CA MET A 450 -33.45 22.72 -6.43
C MET A 450 -34.44 23.91 -6.23
N THR A 451 -34.27 24.98 -6.99
CA THR A 451 -35.22 26.14 -6.97
C THR A 451 -36.58 25.71 -7.45
N LYS A 452 -36.68 24.98 -8.56
CA LYS A 452 -37.96 24.46 -9.10
C LYS A 452 -38.58 23.43 -8.15
N LEU A 453 -37.80 22.54 -7.58
CA LEU A 453 -38.26 21.53 -6.61
C LEU A 453 -38.87 22.20 -5.38
N LYS A 454 -38.25 23.26 -4.85
CA LYS A 454 -38.78 24.01 -3.70
C LYS A 454 -40.10 24.72 -4.02
N ALA A 455 -40.35 25.05 -5.27
CA ALA A 455 -41.62 25.68 -5.71
C ALA A 455 -42.82 24.69 -5.76
N LEU A 456 -42.56 23.36 -5.79
CA LEU A 456 -43.62 22.36 -5.75
C LEU A 456 -44.39 22.43 -4.41
N PRO A 457 -45.71 22.15 -4.39
CA PRO A 457 -46.43 22.01 -3.14
C PRO A 457 -45.89 20.81 -2.34
N PRO A 458 -45.90 20.87 -1.00
CA PRO A 458 -45.59 19.72 -0.16
C PRO A 458 -46.56 18.56 -0.40
N THR A 459 -46.16 17.35 -0.04
CA THR A 459 -46.99 16.14 -0.22
C THR A 459 -48.23 16.19 0.67
N ILE A 460 -48.13 16.86 1.82
CA ILE A 460 -49.23 17.05 2.78
C ILE A 460 -49.83 18.46 2.65
N SER A 461 -51.14 18.56 2.69
CA SER A 461 -51.84 19.85 2.72
C SER A 461 -51.65 20.58 4.07
N ALA A 462 -51.84 21.90 4.08
CA ALA A 462 -51.76 22.69 5.31
C ALA A 462 -52.73 22.18 6.40
N ASP A 463 -53.93 21.71 6.00
CA ASP A 463 -54.89 21.14 6.92
C ASP A 463 -54.44 19.74 7.42
N GLY A 464 -53.85 18.95 6.56
CA GLY A 464 -53.22 17.69 6.96
C GLY A 464 -52.10 17.90 8.00
N VAL A 465 -51.25 18.92 7.84
CA VAL A 465 -50.23 19.31 8.85
C VAL A 465 -50.88 19.66 10.17
N LYS A 466 -51.93 20.50 10.16
CA LYS A 466 -52.69 20.87 11.38
C LYS A 466 -53.28 19.66 12.07
N GLN A 467 -53.90 18.74 11.30
CA GLN A 467 -54.45 17.50 11.81
C GLN A 467 -53.41 16.63 12.47
N GLN A 468 -52.27 16.42 11.84
CA GLN A 468 -51.17 15.61 12.40
C GLN A 468 -50.55 16.24 13.66
N LEU A 469 -50.37 17.58 13.67
CA LEU A 469 -49.95 18.30 14.87
C LEU A 469 -50.97 18.16 16.00
N GLY A 470 -52.27 18.21 15.68
CA GLY A 470 -53.35 17.97 16.65
C GLY A 470 -53.30 16.55 17.25
N VAL A 471 -53.04 15.53 16.43
CA VAL A 471 -52.82 14.15 16.89
C VAL A 471 -51.63 14.05 17.82
N ILE A 472 -50.50 14.69 17.47
CA ILE A 472 -49.28 14.70 18.32
C ILE A 472 -49.58 15.42 19.63
N GLY A 473 -50.29 16.58 19.59
CA GLY A 473 -50.65 17.35 20.79
C GLY A 473 -51.68 16.65 21.71
N SER A 474 -52.46 15.70 21.18
CA SER A 474 -53.41 14.92 21.96
C SER A 474 -52.81 13.67 22.64
N LEU A 475 -51.56 13.35 22.38
CA LEU A 475 -50.90 12.23 23.04
C LEU A 475 -50.76 12.52 24.54
N ARG A 476 -51.20 11.57 25.38
CA ARG A 476 -50.87 11.58 26.81
C ARG A 476 -49.38 11.25 26.93
N MET A 477 -48.57 12.20 27.40
CA MET A 477 -47.13 12.06 27.54
C MET A 477 -46.78 12.12 29.03
N GLU A 478 -46.23 11.04 29.55
CA GLU A 478 -45.62 11.00 30.88
C GLU A 478 -44.09 11.21 30.82
N TRP A 479 -43.59 11.59 29.65
CA TRP A 479 -42.18 11.82 29.34
C TRP A 479 -41.24 10.65 29.73
N ASN A 480 -41.78 9.43 29.62
CA ASN A 480 -40.94 8.25 29.69
C ASN A 480 -40.21 8.02 28.36
N ARG A 481 -39.21 7.13 28.37
CA ARG A 481 -38.39 6.86 27.18
C ARG A 481 -39.16 6.40 25.94
N GLY A 482 -40.31 5.76 26.13
CA GLY A 482 -41.19 5.31 25.03
C GLY A 482 -41.98 6.46 24.40
N ASP A 483 -42.45 7.40 25.21
CA ASP A 483 -43.18 8.57 24.75
C ASP A 483 -42.29 9.53 23.96
N ASP A 484 -41.05 9.78 24.45
CA ASP A 484 -40.06 10.61 23.73
C ASP A 484 -39.78 10.04 22.33
N LEU A 485 -39.53 8.75 22.21
CA LEU A 485 -39.30 8.09 20.93
C LEU A 485 -40.50 8.17 19.99
N THR A 486 -41.72 8.02 20.50
CA THR A 486 -42.95 8.06 19.72
C THR A 486 -43.22 9.47 19.17
N VAL A 487 -43.09 10.50 20.00
CA VAL A 487 -43.28 11.90 19.60
C VAL A 487 -42.20 12.31 18.59
N ARG A 488 -40.94 11.99 18.87
CA ARG A 488 -39.83 12.28 17.95
C ARG A 488 -40.04 11.65 16.59
N ARG A 489 -40.46 10.38 16.52
CA ARG A 489 -40.76 9.68 15.27
C ARG A 489 -41.89 10.39 14.49
N ARG A 490 -42.99 10.71 15.12
CA ARG A 490 -44.14 11.38 14.46
C ARG A 490 -43.77 12.78 13.95
N LEU A 491 -42.99 13.53 14.72
CA LEU A 491 -42.46 14.84 14.26
C LEU A 491 -41.52 14.69 13.08
N GLN A 492 -40.65 13.68 13.08
CA GLN A 492 -39.76 13.39 11.96
C GLN A 492 -40.56 12.96 10.72
N ASP A 493 -41.60 12.15 10.87
CA ASP A 493 -42.44 11.72 9.75
C ASP A 493 -43.16 12.91 9.15
N LEU A 494 -43.76 13.78 9.97
CA LEU A 494 -44.42 15.00 9.52
C LEU A 494 -43.46 15.97 8.83
N ALA A 495 -42.28 16.19 9.41
CA ALA A 495 -41.24 16.99 8.77
C ALA A 495 -40.83 16.42 7.42
N GLY A 496 -40.78 15.09 7.31
CA GLY A 496 -40.50 14.39 6.07
C GLY A 496 -41.56 14.54 4.98
N GLU A 497 -42.86 14.60 5.35
CA GLU A 497 -43.93 14.85 4.39
C GLU A 497 -43.94 16.30 3.86
N ILE A 498 -43.35 17.23 4.61
CA ILE A 498 -43.16 18.63 4.20
C ILE A 498 -41.87 18.79 3.34
N ASP A 499 -40.85 17.97 3.60
CA ASP A 499 -39.56 18.06 2.89
C ASP A 499 -39.62 17.35 1.50
N ARG A 500 -39.59 18.16 0.45
CA ARG A 500 -39.64 17.69 -0.94
C ARG A 500 -38.42 16.83 -1.32
N MET A 501 -37.26 17.07 -0.69
CA MET A 501 -36.05 16.26 -0.93
C MET A 501 -36.20 14.84 -0.38
N ARG A 502 -36.87 14.65 0.75
CA ARG A 502 -37.11 13.32 1.30
C ARG A 502 -37.94 12.45 0.34
N ARG A 503 -38.82 13.07 -0.43
CA ARG A 503 -39.62 12.37 -1.46
C ARG A 503 -38.70 11.83 -2.58
N ILE A 504 -37.77 12.66 -3.06
CA ILE A 504 -36.81 12.24 -4.08
C ILE A 504 -35.84 11.20 -3.51
N LYS A 505 -35.37 11.40 -2.30
CA LYS A 505 -34.48 10.43 -1.64
C LYS A 505 -35.14 9.05 -1.49
N ALA A 506 -36.43 9.00 -1.11
CA ALA A 506 -37.15 7.74 -0.91
C ALA A 506 -37.64 7.08 -2.20
N GLY A 507 -37.92 7.82 -3.26
CA GLY A 507 -38.56 7.31 -4.48
C GLY A 507 -37.87 7.65 -5.79
N GLY A 508 -36.71 8.29 -5.73
CA GLY A 508 -35.92 8.63 -6.89
C GLY A 508 -36.60 9.51 -7.93
N VAL A 509 -36.17 9.41 -9.16
CA VAL A 509 -36.71 10.16 -10.33
C VAL A 509 -38.22 9.90 -10.53
N GLY A 510 -38.71 8.69 -10.26
CA GLY A 510 -40.13 8.32 -10.43
C GLY A 510 -41.09 8.96 -9.42
N SER A 511 -40.60 9.65 -8.39
CA SER A 511 -41.39 10.24 -7.32
C SER A 511 -41.84 11.68 -7.57
N ILE A 512 -41.44 12.30 -8.68
CA ILE A 512 -41.71 13.71 -9.01
C ILE A 512 -42.44 13.84 -10.35
N PRO A 513 -43.09 15.00 -10.64
CA PRO A 513 -43.79 15.23 -11.90
C PRO A 513 -42.85 15.04 -13.13
N SER A 514 -43.40 14.59 -14.25
CA SER A 514 -42.69 14.20 -15.47
C SER A 514 -41.70 15.26 -15.97
N GLU A 515 -42.11 16.53 -15.98
CA GLU A 515 -41.24 17.63 -16.44
C GLU A 515 -39.96 17.79 -15.58
N LEU A 516 -40.10 17.67 -14.25
CA LEU A 516 -38.97 17.70 -13.34
C LEU A 516 -38.18 16.39 -13.36
N ALA A 517 -38.84 15.26 -13.66
CA ALA A 517 -38.19 13.96 -13.81
C ALA A 517 -37.21 13.96 -14.99
N GLU A 518 -37.59 14.59 -16.12
CA GLU A 518 -36.70 14.75 -17.27
C GLU A 518 -35.47 15.64 -16.94
N GLU A 519 -35.71 16.77 -16.24
CA GLU A 519 -34.60 17.64 -15.80
C GLU A 519 -33.66 16.93 -14.82
N LEU A 520 -34.22 16.17 -13.86
CA LEU A 520 -33.42 15.39 -12.93
C LEU A 520 -32.63 14.29 -13.65
N GLY A 521 -33.25 13.61 -14.63
CA GLY A 521 -32.59 12.63 -15.48
C GLY A 521 -31.39 13.23 -16.22
N ALA A 522 -31.58 14.40 -16.84
CA ALA A 522 -30.51 15.12 -17.53
C ALA A 522 -29.37 15.54 -16.58
N LEU A 523 -29.70 15.97 -15.34
CA LEU A 523 -28.73 16.29 -14.30
C LEU A 523 -27.92 15.04 -13.89
N ILE A 524 -28.60 13.91 -13.69
CA ILE A 524 -27.97 12.61 -13.37
C ILE A 524 -27.03 12.18 -14.49
N ASP A 525 -27.46 12.19 -15.74
CA ASP A 525 -26.64 11.79 -16.88
C ASP A 525 -25.40 12.70 -17.05
N ASN A 526 -25.59 14.02 -16.85
CA ASN A 526 -24.48 14.96 -16.86
C ASN A 526 -23.48 14.67 -15.71
N SER A 527 -23.97 14.41 -14.50
CA SER A 527 -23.12 14.04 -13.36
C SER A 527 -22.35 12.74 -13.60
N HIS A 528 -22.99 11.72 -14.17
CA HIS A 528 -22.36 10.44 -14.53
C HIS A 528 -21.20 10.65 -15.53
N SER A 529 -21.37 11.53 -16.51
CA SER A 529 -20.33 11.86 -17.47
C SER A 529 -19.09 12.50 -16.84
N MET A 530 -19.21 13.02 -15.63
CA MET A 530 -18.12 13.62 -14.84
C MET A 530 -17.55 12.69 -13.78
N GLY A 531 -18.02 11.43 -13.71
CA GLY A 531 -17.59 10.46 -12.69
C GLY A 531 -18.34 10.58 -11.35
N VAL A 532 -19.38 11.41 -11.25
CA VAL A 532 -20.25 11.49 -10.07
C VAL A 532 -21.55 10.73 -10.38
N PHE A 533 -21.67 9.52 -9.86
CA PHE A 533 -22.80 8.64 -10.11
C PHE A 533 -23.88 8.84 -9.06
N LEU A 534 -24.84 9.73 -9.36
CA LEU A 534 -26.03 9.93 -8.54
C LEU A 534 -26.99 8.74 -8.70
N ILE A 535 -27.52 8.24 -7.59
CA ILE A 535 -28.40 7.06 -7.56
C ILE A 535 -29.80 7.42 -8.08
N PRO A 536 -30.24 6.94 -9.25
CA PRO A 536 -31.51 7.37 -9.86
C PRO A 536 -32.76 6.93 -9.06
N VAL A 537 -32.65 5.89 -8.23
CA VAL A 537 -33.74 5.41 -7.34
C VAL A 537 -33.76 6.16 -6.01
N GLY A 538 -32.90 7.18 -5.81
CA GLY A 538 -32.87 8.07 -4.67
C GLY A 538 -31.78 7.76 -3.67
N GLU A 539 -31.83 6.63 -3.05
CA GLU A 539 -30.87 6.11 -2.08
C GLU A 539 -30.65 4.59 -2.29
N LEU A 540 -29.64 4.04 -1.59
CA LEU A 540 -29.26 2.63 -1.71
C LEU A 540 -30.46 1.67 -1.56
N GLU A 541 -31.35 1.94 -0.61
CA GLU A 541 -32.52 1.10 -0.30
C GLU A 541 -33.61 1.13 -1.40
N GLY A 542 -33.50 2.03 -2.37
CA GLY A 542 -34.38 2.07 -3.54
C GLY A 542 -34.09 0.98 -4.58
N TRP A 543 -32.93 0.36 -4.54
CA TRP A 543 -32.57 -0.76 -5.40
C TRP A 543 -33.32 -2.05 -4.98
N LEU A 544 -33.45 -2.99 -5.90
CA LEU A 544 -34.01 -4.32 -5.66
C LEU A 544 -35.46 -4.32 -5.14
N ALA A 545 -36.19 -3.23 -5.34
CA ALA A 545 -37.61 -3.14 -4.88
C ALA A 545 -38.50 -4.26 -5.48
N ASN A 546 -38.22 -4.68 -6.72
CA ASN A 546 -38.92 -5.74 -7.42
C ASN A 546 -38.55 -7.16 -6.94
N GLU A 547 -37.44 -7.27 -6.19
CA GLU A 547 -36.90 -8.55 -5.68
C GLU A 547 -37.38 -8.87 -4.25
N GLY A 548 -38.41 -8.15 -3.78
CA GLY A 548 -39.00 -8.39 -2.47
C GLY A 548 -38.17 -7.89 -1.28
N ILE A 549 -37.12 -7.11 -1.53
CA ILE A 549 -36.35 -6.45 -0.49
C ILE A 549 -36.87 -5.02 -0.36
N ALA A 550 -37.97 -4.87 0.39
CA ALA A 550 -38.50 -3.54 0.67
C ALA A 550 -37.58 -2.78 1.63
N ALA A 551 -37.45 -1.44 1.44
CA ALA A 551 -36.93 -0.55 2.46
C ALA A 551 -37.71 -0.77 3.76
N SER A 552 -37.14 -1.57 4.66
CA SER A 552 -37.84 -1.99 5.87
C SER A 552 -37.52 -1.03 7.02
N LYS A 553 -38.26 -1.14 8.12
CA LYS A 553 -37.99 -0.44 9.38
C LYS A 553 -36.65 -0.85 10.05
N GLU A 554 -35.84 -1.64 9.36
CA GLU A 554 -34.53 -2.11 9.79
C GLU A 554 -33.46 -1.01 9.61
N THR A 555 -32.31 -1.21 10.24
CA THR A 555 -31.16 -0.32 10.03
C THR A 555 -30.64 -0.47 8.60
N LYS A 556 -30.11 0.61 8.01
CA LYS A 556 -29.45 0.59 6.68
C LYS A 556 -28.46 -0.58 6.53
N TRP A 557 -27.71 -0.87 7.58
CA TRP A 557 -26.76 -1.97 7.61
C TRP A 557 -27.40 -3.36 7.46
N ALA A 558 -28.49 -3.62 8.20
CA ALA A 558 -29.20 -4.90 8.10
C ALA A 558 -29.81 -5.10 6.70
N TRP A 559 -30.34 -4.03 6.12
CA TRP A 559 -30.84 -4.03 4.74
C TRP A 559 -29.69 -4.34 3.75
N ALA A 560 -28.54 -3.68 3.86
CA ALA A 560 -27.39 -3.86 2.97
C ALA A 560 -26.88 -5.32 2.97
N ILE A 561 -26.84 -5.98 4.13
CA ILE A 561 -26.46 -7.40 4.22
C ILE A 561 -27.44 -8.29 3.44
N LYS A 562 -28.75 -8.05 3.62
CA LYS A 562 -29.80 -8.82 2.92
C LYS A 562 -29.74 -8.58 1.41
N ALA A 563 -29.58 -7.33 1.00
CA ALA A 563 -29.46 -6.94 -0.40
C ALA A 563 -28.24 -7.60 -1.06
N ALA A 564 -27.07 -7.55 -0.43
CA ALA A 564 -25.86 -8.20 -0.93
C ALA A 564 -26.01 -9.73 -1.04
N ALA A 565 -26.68 -10.38 -0.07
CA ALA A 565 -26.96 -11.81 -0.14
C ALA A 565 -27.91 -12.13 -1.32
N LYS A 566 -28.94 -11.31 -1.53
CA LYS A 566 -29.89 -11.48 -2.64
C LYS A 566 -29.23 -11.27 -4.00
N VAL A 567 -28.36 -10.27 -4.13
CA VAL A 567 -27.57 -10.03 -5.35
C VAL A 567 -26.72 -11.25 -5.71
N ARG A 568 -26.04 -11.85 -4.73
CA ARG A 568 -25.24 -13.06 -4.97
C ARG A 568 -26.12 -14.27 -5.35
N GLU A 569 -27.32 -14.39 -4.76
CA GLU A 569 -28.30 -15.43 -5.12
C GLU A 569 -28.77 -15.28 -6.58
N LEU A 570 -29.12 -14.06 -6.98
CA LEU A 570 -29.61 -13.75 -8.33
C LEU A 570 -28.52 -13.86 -9.41
N GLY A 571 -27.26 -13.65 -9.04
CA GLY A 571 -26.17 -13.59 -10.01
C GLY A 571 -26.27 -12.40 -10.96
N VAL A 572 -25.77 -12.56 -12.18
CA VAL A 572 -25.79 -11.49 -13.20
C VAL A 572 -27.22 -11.27 -13.71
N GLN A 573 -27.69 -10.01 -13.62
CA GLN A 573 -28.99 -9.61 -14.13
C GLN A 573 -28.88 -8.44 -15.14
N ARG A 574 -30.01 -8.09 -15.79
CA ARG A 574 -30.19 -6.88 -16.60
C ARG A 574 -31.10 -5.91 -15.84
N GLY A 575 -30.92 -4.62 -16.10
CA GLY A 575 -31.68 -3.57 -15.43
C GLY A 575 -31.20 -3.27 -14.02
N ASP A 576 -31.95 -2.42 -13.30
CA ASP A 576 -31.76 -2.08 -11.90
C ASP A 576 -30.30 -1.69 -11.56
N VAL A 577 -29.78 -2.12 -10.45
CA VAL A 577 -28.44 -1.83 -9.95
C VAL A 577 -27.34 -2.40 -10.86
N TRP A 578 -27.59 -3.50 -11.60
CA TRP A 578 -26.57 -4.08 -12.50
C TRP A 578 -26.26 -3.17 -13.69
N ASP A 579 -27.28 -2.57 -14.33
CA ASP A 579 -27.06 -1.63 -15.45
C ASP A 579 -26.44 -0.33 -14.97
N PHE A 580 -26.74 0.10 -13.74
CA PHE A 580 -26.08 1.22 -13.10
C PHE A 580 -24.58 0.91 -12.91
N MET A 581 -24.22 -0.26 -12.37
CA MET A 581 -22.84 -0.65 -12.16
C MET A 581 -22.07 -0.92 -13.48
N ARG A 582 -22.75 -1.34 -14.55
CA ARG A 582 -22.14 -1.40 -15.89
C ARG A 582 -21.76 -0.01 -16.41
N ARG A 583 -22.59 1.00 -16.19
CA ARG A 583 -22.26 2.40 -16.53
C ARG A 583 -21.07 2.92 -15.71
N VAL A 584 -21.02 2.60 -14.41
CA VAL A 584 -19.86 2.88 -13.55
C VAL A 584 -18.60 2.26 -14.14
N GLY A 585 -18.65 0.98 -14.50
CA GLY A 585 -17.50 0.27 -15.08
C GLY A 585 -17.07 0.80 -16.44
N ALA A 586 -18.00 1.22 -17.28
CA ALA A 586 -17.70 1.85 -18.57
C ALA A 586 -16.95 3.18 -18.39
N ASN A 587 -17.34 3.99 -17.40
CA ASN A 587 -16.67 5.26 -17.08
C ASN A 587 -15.25 5.04 -16.53
N LEU A 588 -15.04 4.02 -15.69
CA LEU A 588 -13.73 3.68 -15.15
C LEU A 588 -12.73 3.19 -16.21
N LYS A 589 -13.21 2.67 -17.34
CA LYS A 589 -12.39 2.20 -18.46
C LYS A 589 -12.09 3.28 -19.51
N ALA A 590 -12.86 4.37 -19.50
CA ALA A 590 -12.70 5.50 -20.42
C ALA A 590 -11.55 6.42 -20.01
#